data_57f064079e31758aefa00e2c395467cb
#
_entry.id   57f064079e31758aefa00e2c395467cb
#
_cell.length_a   1.000
_cell.length_b   1.000
_cell.length_c   1.000
_cell.angle_alpha   90.00
_cell.angle_beta   90.00
_cell.angle_gamma   90.00
#
_symmetry.space_group_name_H-M   'P 1'
#
loop_
_entity.id
_entity.type
_entity.pdbx_description
1 polymer ?
#
loop_
_entity_poly.entity_id
_entity_poly.type
_entity_poly.pdbx_seq_one_letter_code
_entity_poly.pdbx_strand_id
1 'polypeptide(L)' 'MTVSKDERRPTNEEVQRIADEANASTHSVWKRLAGAEVRGKVAVRIDAAIAAWRREGGEGA' A
#
# COMPACT_ATOMS: atom_id res chain seq x y z
N MET A 1 7.75 4.78 -23.85
CA MET A 1 6.69 4.45 -23.10
C MET A 1 6.76 4.90 -21.69
N THR A 2 5.74 5.43 -21.24
CA THR A 2 5.78 6.02 -19.94
C THR A 2 5.10 5.17 -18.96
N VAL A 3 5.71 5.04 -17.82
CA VAL A 3 5.10 4.29 -16.77
C VAL A 3 4.35 5.24 -15.90
N SER A 4 3.11 4.95 -15.70
CA SER A 4 2.28 5.78 -14.90
C SER A 4 2.70 5.70 -13.45
N LYS A 5 2.60 6.81 -12.75
CA LYS A 5 2.91 6.78 -11.33
C LYS A 5 1.98 5.87 -10.59
N ASP A 6 0.79 5.71 -11.11
CA ASP A 6 -0.16 4.85 -10.45
C ASP A 6 0.25 3.42 -10.47
N GLU A 7 1.17 3.06 -11.35
CA GLU A 7 1.60 1.70 -11.43
C GLU A 7 2.76 1.40 -10.54
N ARG A 8 3.22 2.38 -9.81
CA ARG A 8 4.29 2.13 -8.89
C ARG A 8 3.84 1.15 -7.82
N ARG A 9 4.66 0.18 -7.56
CA ARG A 9 4.36 -0.83 -6.57
C ARG A 9 5.42 -0.85 -5.50
N PRO A 10 5.02 -1.08 -4.26
CA PRO A 10 6.00 -1.14 -3.18
C PRO A 10 6.78 -2.44 -3.24
N THR A 11 7.99 -2.37 -2.74
CA THR A 11 8.80 -3.55 -2.59
C THR A 11 8.31 -4.34 -1.39
N ASN A 12 8.88 -5.54 -1.19
CA ASN A 12 8.51 -6.34 -0.04
C ASN A 12 8.75 -5.60 1.26
N GLU A 13 9.84 -4.86 1.34
CA GLU A 13 10.13 -4.12 2.54
C GLU A 13 9.12 -3.02 2.77
N GLU A 14 8.74 -2.38 1.70
CA GLU A 14 7.75 -1.31 1.82
C GLU A 14 6.39 -1.87 2.21
N VAL A 15 6.05 -3.04 1.67
CA VAL A 15 4.80 -3.65 2.05
C VAL A 15 4.81 -4.00 3.53
N GLN A 16 5.95 -4.44 4.03
CA GLN A 16 6.04 -4.75 5.43
C GLN A 16 5.84 -3.52 6.28
N ARG A 17 6.39 -2.40 5.86
CA ARG A 17 6.18 -1.14 6.56
C ARG A 17 4.72 -0.72 6.52
N ILE A 18 4.11 -0.85 5.36
CA ILE A 18 2.70 -0.51 5.22
C ILE A 18 1.86 -1.39 6.14
N ALA A 19 2.18 -2.68 6.18
CA ALA A 19 1.44 -3.60 7.02
C ALA A 19 1.60 -3.24 8.49
N ASP A 20 2.80 -2.87 8.88
CA ASP A 20 3.06 -2.47 10.24
C ASP A 20 2.26 -1.24 10.61
N GLU A 21 2.27 -0.26 9.74
CA GLU A 21 1.55 0.96 9.97
C GLU A 21 0.05 0.71 10.06
N ALA A 22 -0.43 -0.16 9.23
CA ALA A 22 -1.85 -0.47 9.21
C ALA A 22 -2.24 -1.50 10.26
N ASN A 23 -1.24 -2.04 10.95
CA ASN A 23 -1.48 -3.11 11.91
C ASN A 23 -2.19 -4.26 11.23
N ALA A 24 -1.71 -4.64 10.07
CA ALA A 24 -2.31 -5.68 9.27
C ALA A 24 -1.22 -6.62 8.78
N SER A 25 -1.62 -7.71 8.14
CA SER A 25 -0.64 -8.65 7.62
C SER A 25 -0.20 -8.20 6.23
N THR A 26 0.98 -8.63 5.84
CA THR A 26 1.47 -8.31 4.51
C THR A 26 0.56 -8.92 3.44
N HIS A 27 -0.01 -10.07 3.75
CA HIS A 27 -0.93 -10.71 2.82
C HIS A 27 -2.11 -9.80 2.51
N SER A 28 -2.66 -9.17 3.54
CA SER A 28 -3.78 -8.27 3.35
C SER A 28 -3.37 -7.05 2.52
N VAL A 29 -2.17 -6.55 2.76
CA VAL A 29 -1.69 -5.42 1.99
C VAL A 29 -1.54 -5.79 0.52
N TRP A 30 -0.99 -6.97 0.25
CA TRP A 30 -0.84 -7.42 -1.12
C TRP A 30 -2.19 -7.58 -1.80
N LYS A 31 -3.17 -8.13 -1.07
CA LYS A 31 -4.50 -8.29 -1.63
C LYS A 31 -5.09 -6.93 -1.99
N ARG A 32 -4.92 -5.97 -1.11
CA ARG A 32 -5.46 -4.64 -1.36
C ARG A 32 -4.80 -4.00 -2.56
N LEU A 33 -3.49 -4.16 -2.68
CA LEU A 33 -2.75 -3.61 -3.80
C LEU A 33 -3.17 -4.25 -5.12
N ALA A 34 -3.53 -5.52 -5.06
CA ALA A 34 -3.97 -6.22 -6.26
C ALA A 34 -5.41 -5.89 -6.64
N GLY A 35 -6.07 -5.10 -5.83
CA GLY A 35 -7.44 -4.73 -6.14
C GLY A 35 -8.47 -5.66 -5.54
N ALA A 36 -8.04 -6.59 -4.72
CA ALA A 36 -8.99 -7.50 -4.10
C ALA A 36 -9.69 -6.80 -2.95
N GLU A 37 -10.86 -7.29 -2.65
CA GLU A 37 -11.63 -6.72 -1.57
C GLU A 37 -11.11 -7.18 -0.24
N VAL A 38 -10.88 -6.24 0.65
CA VAL A 38 -10.48 -6.55 2.01
C VAL A 38 -11.55 -5.97 2.92
N ARG A 39 -12.06 -6.82 3.80
CA ARG A 39 -13.16 -6.41 4.63
C ARG A 39 -12.74 -5.71 5.91
N GLY A 40 -13.65 -4.94 6.45
CA GLY A 40 -13.51 -4.39 7.79
C GLY A 40 -12.64 -3.17 7.84
N LYS A 41 -12.34 -2.79 9.06
CA LYS A 41 -11.56 -1.60 9.27
C LYS A 41 -10.14 -1.74 8.80
N VAL A 42 -9.70 -2.95 8.61
CA VAL A 42 -8.36 -3.19 8.12
C VAL A 42 -8.17 -2.55 6.76
N ALA A 43 -9.18 -2.63 5.91
CA ALA A 43 -9.08 -2.04 4.58
C ALA A 43 -8.83 -0.53 4.67
N VAL A 44 -9.53 0.12 5.58
CA VAL A 44 -9.37 1.55 5.74
C VAL A 44 -7.95 1.88 6.22
N ARG A 45 -7.46 1.09 7.15
CA ARG A 45 -6.12 1.31 7.67
C ARG A 45 -5.07 1.09 6.59
N ILE A 46 -5.26 0.05 5.81
CA ILE A 46 -4.33 -0.24 4.73
C ILE A 46 -4.33 0.89 3.71
N ASP A 47 -5.51 1.36 3.36
CA ASP A 47 -5.61 2.45 2.40
C ASP A 47 -4.90 3.70 2.92
N ALA A 48 -5.06 4.00 4.20
CA ALA A 48 -4.41 5.16 4.78
C ALA A 48 -2.89 4.98 4.77
N ALA A 49 -2.44 3.78 5.08
CA ALA A 49 -1.02 3.51 5.11
C ALA A 49 -0.42 3.59 3.70
N ILE A 50 -1.14 3.10 2.73
CA ILE A 50 -0.67 3.18 1.36
C ILE A 50 -0.61 4.64 0.91
N ALA A 51 -1.59 5.43 1.28
CA ALA A 51 -1.59 6.82 0.93
C ALA A 51 -0.41 7.55 1.55
N ALA A 52 -0.09 7.22 2.78
CA ALA A 52 1.05 7.82 3.45
C ALA A 52 2.35 7.40 2.76
N TRP A 53 2.44 6.13 2.38
CA TRP A 53 3.62 5.65 1.69
C TRP A 53 3.82 6.40 0.37
N ARG A 54 2.74 6.60 -0.37
CA ARG A 54 2.84 7.31 -1.62
C ARG A 54 3.30 8.73 -1.43
N ARG A 55 2.80 9.35 -0.39
CA ARG A 55 3.18 10.72 -0.11
C ARG A 55 4.65 10.81 0.22
N GLU A 56 5.11 9.90 1.04
CA GLU A 56 6.49 9.95 1.48
C GLU A 56 7.46 9.64 0.40
N GLY A 57 7.19 8.60 -0.33
CA GLY A 57 8.19 8.13 -1.23
C GLY A 57 7.97 8.48 -2.65
N GLY A 58 6.75 8.48 -3.06
CA GLY A 58 6.52 8.56 -4.45
C GLY A 58 6.52 9.92 -4.98
N GLU A 59 5.85 10.74 -4.29
CA GLU A 59 5.62 11.97 -4.85
C GLU A 59 6.74 12.87 -4.77
N GLY A 60 7.39 12.78 -3.76
CA GLY A 60 8.42 13.67 -3.51
C GLY A 60 9.40 13.78 -4.57
N ALA A 61 9.39 12.84 -5.27
CA ALA A 61 10.39 12.83 -6.30
C ALA A 61 10.25 14.04 -7.19
#